data_7a33869d6d5c13e589207efaa4956f20
#
_entry.id   7a33869d6d5c13e589207efaa4956f20
#
_cell.length_a   1.000
_cell.length_b   1.000
_cell.length_c   1.000
_cell.angle_alpha   90.00
_cell.angle_beta   90.00
_cell.angle_gamma   90.00
#
_symmetry.space_group_name_H-M   'P 1'
#
loop_
_entity.id
_entity.type
_entity.pdbx_description
1 polymer ?
#
loop_
_entity_poly.entity_id
_entity_poly.type
_entity_poly.pdbx_seq_one_letter_code
_entity_poly.pdbx_strand_id
1 'polypeptide(L)' 'LTLRNATLKEFVKRIENSTGYSFIYGEEIIIKHKINLQVKDKPLREILDLVFKNEQISYQFTGRHILLQKKKESKILL' A
#
# COMPACT_ATOMS: atom_id res chain seq x y z
N LEU A 1 10.95 -5.01 -8.83
CA LEU A 1 9.76 -5.63 -8.27
C LEU A 1 8.68 -5.72 -9.33
N THR A 2 8.23 -6.92 -9.58
CA THR A 2 7.18 -7.16 -10.55
C THR A 2 6.06 -7.96 -9.91
N LEU A 3 4.84 -7.45 -10.00
CA LEU A 3 3.69 -8.15 -9.50
C LEU A 3 2.62 -8.15 -10.57
N ARG A 4 1.95 -9.28 -10.75
CA ARG A 4 0.88 -9.38 -11.72
C ARG A 4 -0.31 -10.01 -11.06
N ASN A 5 -1.45 -9.37 -11.15
CA ASN A 5 -2.67 -9.86 -10.57
C ASN A 5 -2.51 -10.20 -9.12
N ALA A 6 -1.79 -9.40 -8.38
CA ALA A 6 -1.50 -9.69 -6.99
C ALA A 6 -2.57 -9.12 -6.07
N THR A 7 -2.79 -9.79 -4.97
CA THR A 7 -3.71 -9.28 -3.97
C THR A 7 -2.93 -8.35 -3.07
N LEU A 8 -3.64 -7.62 -2.23
CA LEU A 8 -2.98 -6.76 -1.27
C LEU A 8 -2.06 -7.59 -0.35
N LYS A 9 -2.52 -8.75 0.05
CA LYS A 9 -1.74 -9.60 0.90
C LYS A 9 -0.43 -10.00 0.23
N GLU A 10 -0.46 -10.31 -1.04
CA GLU A 10 0.74 -10.68 -1.76
C GLU A 10 1.68 -9.50 -1.91
N PHE A 11 1.12 -8.32 -2.15
CA PHE A 11 1.93 -7.12 -2.27
C PHE A 11 2.63 -6.85 -0.94
N VAL A 12 1.89 -6.93 0.16
CA VAL A 12 2.43 -6.69 1.48
C VAL A 12 3.58 -7.66 1.76
N LYS A 13 3.37 -8.94 1.43
CA LYS A 13 4.38 -9.91 1.69
C LYS A 13 5.65 -9.66 0.90
N ARG A 14 5.51 -9.27 -0.36
CA ARG A 14 6.66 -9.01 -1.18
C ARG A 14 7.46 -7.82 -0.66
N ILE A 15 6.77 -6.78 -0.24
CA ILE A 15 7.45 -5.61 0.29
C ILE A 15 8.12 -5.94 1.62
N GLU A 16 7.46 -6.68 2.46
CA GLU A 16 8.04 -7.03 3.75
C GLU A 16 9.31 -7.85 3.56
N ASN A 17 9.28 -8.76 2.61
CA ASN A 17 10.45 -9.59 2.35
C ASN A 17 11.59 -8.80 1.72
N SER A 18 11.27 -7.79 0.95
CA SER A 18 12.30 -7.03 0.28
C SER A 18 12.90 -5.93 1.11
N THR A 19 12.15 -5.38 2.04
CA THR A 19 12.60 -4.18 2.73
C THR A 19 12.77 -4.36 4.23
N GLY A 20 12.16 -5.38 4.79
CA GLY A 20 12.22 -5.54 6.24
C GLY A 20 11.19 -4.70 6.99
N TYR A 21 10.37 -3.93 6.28
CA TYR A 21 9.31 -3.21 6.93
C TYR A 21 8.13 -4.14 7.13
N SER A 22 7.31 -3.84 8.13
CA SER A 22 6.10 -4.61 8.37
C SER A 22 4.91 -3.71 8.17
N PHE A 23 3.85 -4.25 7.62
CA PHE A 23 2.64 -3.47 7.41
C PHE A 23 1.68 -3.71 8.56
N ILE A 24 0.98 -2.65 8.97
CA ILE A 24 -0.03 -2.76 10.00
C ILE A 24 -1.31 -2.22 9.41
N TYR A 25 -2.34 -3.02 9.32
CA TYR A 25 -3.61 -2.57 8.77
C TYR A 25 -4.73 -3.48 9.25
N GLY A 26 -5.93 -2.94 9.25
CA GLY A 26 -7.09 -3.69 9.70
C GLY A 26 -7.90 -4.21 8.54
N GLU A 27 -9.03 -4.80 8.85
CA GLU A 27 -9.85 -5.41 7.84
C GLU A 27 -10.52 -4.39 6.95
N GLU A 28 -10.55 -3.15 7.36
CA GLU A 28 -11.18 -2.13 6.54
C GLU A 28 -10.33 -1.79 5.34
N ILE A 29 -9.08 -2.23 5.31
CA ILE A 29 -8.20 -1.94 4.19
C ILE A 29 -8.43 -3.01 3.13
N ILE A 30 -9.21 -2.66 2.13
CA ILE A 30 -9.55 -3.58 1.08
C ILE A 30 -9.24 -2.98 -0.27
N ILE A 31 -8.55 -3.73 -1.10
CA ILE A 31 -8.30 -3.33 -2.47
C ILE A 31 -9.02 -4.31 -3.35
N LYS A 32 -10.01 -3.84 -4.06
CA LYS A 32 -10.81 -4.70 -4.90
C LYS A 32 -10.13 -5.06 -6.20
N HIS A 33 -9.20 -4.26 -6.64
CA HIS A 33 -8.52 -4.54 -7.88
C HIS A 33 -7.27 -5.34 -7.63
N LYS A 34 -6.85 -6.07 -8.61
CA LYS A 34 -5.58 -6.77 -8.49
C LYS A 34 -4.48 -5.77 -8.73
N ILE A 35 -3.37 -5.99 -8.10
CA ILE A 35 -2.24 -5.09 -8.19
C ILE A 35 -1.30 -5.56 -9.29
N ASN A 36 -1.05 -4.68 -10.23
CA ASN A 36 -0.11 -4.96 -11.28
C ASN A 36 0.97 -3.89 -11.21
N LEU A 37 2.19 -4.30 -10.99
CA LEU A 37 3.25 -3.35 -10.73
C LEU A 37 4.54 -3.85 -11.36
N GLN A 38 5.26 -2.96 -12.00
CA GLN A 38 6.56 -3.30 -12.53
C GLN A 38 7.45 -2.11 -12.30
N VAL A 39 8.31 -2.17 -11.31
CA VAL A 39 9.21 -1.07 -11.00
C VAL A 39 10.59 -1.62 -10.76
N LYS A 40 11.60 -0.78 -10.96
CA LYS A 40 12.94 -1.17 -10.74
C LYS A 40 13.65 -0.05 -10.05
N ASP A 41 14.29 -0.35 -8.94
CA ASP A 41 15.09 0.65 -8.22
C ASP A 41 14.30 1.88 -7.83
N LYS A 42 13.07 1.70 -7.40
CA LYS A 42 12.28 2.83 -6.96
C LYS A 42 12.21 2.85 -5.45
N PRO A 43 12.20 4.04 -4.85
CA PRO A 43 12.06 4.13 -3.41
C PRO A 43 10.73 3.55 -2.96
N LEU A 44 10.71 3.01 -1.77
CA LEU A 44 9.51 2.39 -1.25
C LEU A 44 8.34 3.34 -1.26
N ARG A 45 8.59 4.60 -0.91
CA ARG A 45 7.53 5.59 -0.88
C ARG A 45 6.85 5.73 -2.24
N GLU A 46 7.63 5.71 -3.30
CA GLU A 46 7.06 5.83 -4.63
C GLU A 46 6.25 4.61 -4.99
N ILE A 47 6.69 3.45 -4.56
CA ILE A 47 5.97 2.22 -4.84
C ILE A 47 4.62 2.26 -4.12
N LEU A 48 4.61 2.71 -2.87
CA LEU A 48 3.37 2.81 -2.13
C LEU A 48 2.42 3.82 -2.77
N ASP A 49 2.96 4.91 -3.26
CA ASP A 49 2.15 5.91 -3.93
C ASP A 49 1.50 5.33 -5.19
N LEU A 50 2.26 4.56 -5.94
CA LEU A 50 1.72 3.97 -7.16
C LEU A 50 0.59 2.98 -6.86
N VAL A 51 0.75 2.21 -5.83
CA VAL A 51 -0.24 1.19 -5.50
C VAL A 51 -1.48 1.79 -4.87
N PHE A 52 -1.32 2.75 -3.99
CA PHE A 52 -2.46 3.28 -3.26
C PHE A 52 -3.02 4.59 -3.78
N LYS A 53 -2.44 5.08 -4.88
CA LYS A 53 -2.86 6.33 -5.42
C LYS A 53 -4.35 6.46 -5.64
N ASN A 54 -4.97 5.49 -6.22
CA ASN A 54 -6.39 5.53 -6.51
C ASN A 54 -7.22 4.72 -5.55
N GLU A 55 -6.64 4.33 -4.41
CA GLU A 55 -7.34 3.48 -3.51
C GLU A 55 -7.62 4.23 -2.24
N GLN A 56 -8.23 4.98 -1.92
CA GLN A 56 -8.59 5.67 -0.70
C GLN A 56 -7.86 5.15 0.53
N ILE A 57 -6.59 4.91 0.38
CA ILE A 57 -5.76 4.40 1.47
C ILE A 57 -4.57 5.31 1.64
N SER A 58 -4.28 5.70 2.87
CA SER A 58 -3.10 6.48 3.14
C SER A 58 -2.12 5.62 3.91
N TYR A 59 -0.87 5.99 3.92
CA TYR A 59 0.13 5.23 4.64
C TYR A 59 0.99 6.16 5.47
N GLN A 60 1.58 5.62 6.50
CA GLN A 60 2.42 6.40 7.37
C GLN A 60 3.55 5.51 7.86
N PHE A 61 4.77 6.01 7.79
CA PHE A 61 5.92 5.26 8.28
C PHE A 61 6.12 5.53 9.76
N THR A 62 6.27 4.49 10.53
CA THR A 62 6.51 4.61 11.96
C THR A 62 7.59 3.59 12.31
N GLY A 63 8.80 4.01 12.46
CA GLY A 63 9.91 3.10 12.71
C GLY A 63 10.05 2.16 11.52
N ARG A 64 9.94 0.88 11.75
CA ARG A 64 10.01 -0.07 10.68
C ARG A 64 8.64 -0.59 10.32
N HIS A 65 7.61 0.16 10.64
CA HIS A 65 6.25 -0.25 10.33
C HIS A 65 5.63 0.72 9.36
N ILE A 66 4.75 0.22 8.53
CA ILE A 66 4.00 1.04 7.60
C ILE A 66 2.54 0.86 7.95
N LEU A 67 1.93 1.92 8.46
CA LEU A 67 0.55 1.86 8.88
C LEU A 67 -0.35 2.25 7.72
N LEU A 68 -1.28 1.41 7.36
CA LEU A 68 -2.23 1.71 6.31
C LEU A 68 -3.56 2.09 6.93
N GLN A 69 -4.12 3.17 6.47
CA GLN A 69 -5.39 3.64 7.01
C GLN A 69 -6.31 4.03 5.87
N LYS A 70 -7.59 3.87 6.09
CA LYS A 70 -8.54 4.27 5.09
C LYS A 70 -8.63 5.77 5.10
N LYS A 71 -8.52 6.39 3.91
CA LYS A 71 -8.54 7.80 3.84
C LYS A 71 -9.94 8.29 4.07
N LYS A 72 -10.13 9.25 4.94
CA LYS A 72 -11.39 9.76 5.15
C LYS A 72 -11.80 10.62 4.05
N GLU A 73 -12.99 10.54 3.53
CA GLU A 73 -13.41 11.32 2.49
C GLU A 73 -13.84 12.53 3.10
N SER A 74 -13.30 13.58 2.91
CA SER A 74 -13.63 14.77 3.44
C SER A 74 -14.76 15.32 2.82
N LYS A 75 -15.84 15.02 3.03
CA LYS A 75 -16.88 15.49 2.44
C LYS A 75 -17.27 16.64 3.15
N ILE A 76 -17.01 17.61 2.91
CA ILE A 76 -17.31 18.74 3.46
C ILE A 76 -18.52 19.16 3.20
N LEU A 77 -19.28 19.28 3.80
CA LEU A 77 -20.41 19.64 3.57
C LEU A 77 -20.64 20.80 3.92
N LEU A 78 -20.87 21.40 3.81
CA LEU A 78 -21.04 22.56 4.22
C LEU A 78 -21.87 22.98 4.05
#